data_28112fa55f65c72c7a65aa68338ce6b4
#
_entry.id   28112fa55f65c72c7a65aa68338ce6b4
#
_cell.length_a   1.000
_cell.length_b   1.000
_cell.length_c   1.000
_cell.angle_alpha   90.00
_cell.angle_beta   90.00
_cell.angle_gamma   90.00
#
_symmetry.space_group_name_H-M   'P 1'
#
loop_
_entity.id
_entity.type
_entity.pdbx_description
1 polymer ?
#
loop_
_entity_poly.entity_id
_entity_poly.type
_entity_poly.pdbx_seq_one_letter_code
_entity_poly.pdbx_strand_id
1 'polypeptide(L)'
;MTMTDPIADMLTRIRNANMVRHEKLEVPASNIKKEIAEILKREGFVRDVEYVEDNKQGIIRIFLKYGKDNERVITGLKRISKPGLRVYAKTNEVPKVLNGLGIALVSTSNGLLTDKEARAKQVGGEILAYIW
;
A
#
# COMPACT_ATOMS: atom_id res chain seq x y z
N MET A 1 21.48 15.92 4.55
CA MET A 1 20.15 15.56 5.08
C MET A 1 19.58 14.40 4.29
N THR A 2 19.22 13.35 4.98
CA THR A 2 18.62 12.20 4.35
C THR A 2 17.12 12.42 4.16
N MET A 3 16.63 12.13 2.96
CA MET A 3 15.20 12.13 2.69
C MET A 3 14.58 10.88 3.26
N THR A 4 13.49 11.02 3.98
CA THR A 4 12.76 9.87 4.52
C THR A 4 11.56 9.55 3.63
N ASP A 5 11.27 8.27 3.48
CA ASP A 5 10.10 7.81 2.74
C ASP A 5 9.34 6.80 3.61
N PRO A 6 8.41 7.28 4.44
CA PRO A 6 7.65 6.39 5.32
C PRO A 6 6.84 5.33 4.58
N ILE A 7 6.38 5.67 3.36
CA ILE A 7 5.64 4.69 2.54
C ILE A 7 6.57 3.58 2.07
N ALA A 8 7.76 3.93 1.59
CA ALA A 8 8.75 2.93 1.17
C ALA A 8 9.15 2.04 2.35
N ASP A 9 9.32 2.62 3.54
CA ASP A 9 9.63 1.85 4.76
C ASP A 9 8.51 0.85 5.07
N MET A 10 7.26 1.28 5.00
CA MET A 10 6.11 0.40 5.22
C MET A 10 6.10 -0.74 4.21
N LEU A 11 6.28 -0.44 2.93
CA LEU A 11 6.30 -1.47 1.88
C LEU A 11 7.45 -2.46 2.08
N THR A 12 8.61 -1.97 2.50
CA THR A 12 9.77 -2.82 2.79
C THR A 12 9.50 -3.75 3.96
N ARG A 13 8.88 -3.24 5.03
CA ARG A 13 8.51 -4.07 6.19
C ARG A 13 7.52 -5.16 5.80
N ILE A 14 6.53 -4.83 4.97
CA ILE A 14 5.57 -5.81 4.46
C ILE A 14 6.28 -6.85 3.59
N ARG A 15 7.14 -6.40 2.68
CA ARG A 15 7.90 -7.29 1.80
C ARG A 15 8.75 -8.28 2.60
N ASN A 16 9.49 -7.79 3.58
CA ASN A 16 10.38 -8.63 4.39
C ASN A 16 9.59 -9.65 5.20
N ALA A 17 8.53 -9.23 5.87
CA ALA A 17 7.68 -10.13 6.64
C ALA A 17 7.02 -11.19 5.75
N ASN A 18 6.60 -10.79 4.56
CA ASN A 18 5.98 -11.68 3.59
C ASN A 18 6.95 -12.73 3.05
N MET A 19 8.22 -12.35 2.84
CA MET A 19 9.25 -13.26 2.34
C MET A 19 9.54 -14.39 3.32
N VAL A 20 9.59 -14.09 4.61
CA VAL A 20 9.85 -15.09 5.66
C VAL A 20 8.57 -15.67 6.24
N ARG A 21 7.43 -15.31 5.69
CA ARG A 21 6.09 -15.79 6.05
C ARG A 21 5.73 -15.56 7.52
N HIS A 22 6.05 -14.37 8.02
CA HIS A 22 5.57 -13.95 9.33
C HIS A 22 4.05 -13.80 9.31
N GLU A 23 3.40 -14.12 10.42
CA GLU A 23 1.95 -13.96 10.55
C GLU A 23 1.55 -12.50 10.52
N LYS A 24 2.35 -11.65 11.16
CA LYS A 24 2.03 -10.22 11.31
C LYS A 24 3.30 -9.38 11.34
N LEU A 25 3.10 -8.08 11.14
CA LEU A 25 4.15 -7.07 11.30
C LEU A 25 3.56 -5.81 11.88
N GLU A 26 4.42 -4.92 12.37
CA GLU A 26 4.00 -3.65 12.94
C GLU A 26 4.76 -2.51 12.28
N VAL A 27 4.06 -1.39 12.06
CA VAL A 27 4.67 -0.16 11.55
C VAL A 27 4.16 1.02 12.37
N PRO A 28 4.99 2.08 12.54
CA PRO A 28 4.50 3.30 13.18
C PRO A 28 3.33 3.87 12.36
N ALA A 29 2.30 4.34 13.05
CA ALA A 29 1.08 4.80 12.38
C ALA A 29 1.23 6.22 11.84
N SER A 30 0.52 6.48 10.74
CA SER A 30 0.25 7.81 10.21
C SER A 30 -1.04 7.71 9.40
N ASN A 31 -1.64 8.84 9.08
CA ASN A 31 -2.90 8.82 8.34
C ASN A 31 -2.76 8.12 6.99
N ILE A 32 -1.71 8.43 6.24
CA ILE A 32 -1.51 7.81 4.93
C ILE A 32 -1.26 6.30 5.05
N LYS A 33 -0.50 5.87 6.05
CA LYS A 33 -0.24 4.44 6.25
C LYS A 33 -1.50 3.70 6.66
N LYS A 34 -2.39 4.32 7.44
CA LYS A 34 -3.69 3.74 7.81
C LYS A 34 -4.54 3.54 6.57
N GLU A 35 -4.57 4.53 5.68
CA GLU A 35 -5.33 4.44 4.43
C GLU A 35 -4.79 3.33 3.54
N ILE A 36 -3.46 3.20 3.44
CA ILE A 36 -2.83 2.13 2.67
C ILE A 36 -3.21 0.77 3.26
N ALA A 37 -3.11 0.62 4.58
CA ALA A 37 -3.43 -0.64 5.26
C ALA A 37 -4.90 -1.05 5.04
N GLU A 38 -5.82 -0.08 5.11
CA GLU A 38 -7.24 -0.34 4.87
C GLU A 38 -7.50 -0.80 3.44
N ILE A 39 -6.82 -0.19 2.46
CA ILE A 39 -6.95 -0.62 1.06
C ILE A 39 -6.42 -2.04 0.87
N LEU A 40 -5.26 -2.36 1.47
CA LEU A 40 -4.70 -3.71 1.38
C LEU A 40 -5.66 -4.76 1.95
N LYS A 41 -6.32 -4.44 3.05
CA LYS A 41 -7.32 -5.33 3.66
C LYS A 41 -8.54 -5.47 2.75
N ARG A 42 -9.08 -4.35 2.28
CA ARG A 42 -10.27 -4.32 1.45
C ARG A 42 -10.07 -5.06 0.13
N GLU A 43 -8.88 -4.93 -0.46
CA GLU A 43 -8.54 -5.60 -1.72
C GLU A 43 -8.08 -7.05 -1.55
N GLY A 44 -8.02 -7.52 -0.31
CA GLY A 44 -7.71 -8.91 -0.03
C GLY A 44 -6.22 -9.27 -0.05
N PHE A 45 -5.33 -8.28 0.01
CA PHE A 45 -3.88 -8.53 0.05
C PHE A 45 -3.40 -8.90 1.44
N VAL A 46 -4.06 -8.41 2.48
CA VAL A 46 -3.74 -8.77 3.87
C VAL A 46 -5.02 -9.29 4.56
N ARG A 47 -4.83 -10.07 5.60
CA ARG A 47 -5.93 -10.72 6.31
C ARG A 47 -6.69 -9.74 7.20
N ASP A 48 -5.96 -8.90 7.93
CA ASP A 48 -6.57 -7.97 8.88
C ASP A 48 -5.58 -6.86 9.25
N VAL A 49 -6.12 -5.81 9.86
CA VAL A 49 -5.35 -4.65 10.31
C VAL A 49 -5.89 -4.22 11.67
N GLU A 50 -4.99 -3.97 12.62
CA GLU A 50 -5.34 -3.42 13.93
C GLU A 50 -4.60 -2.11 14.17
N TYR A 51 -5.21 -1.21 14.92
CA TYR A 51 -4.59 0.04 15.32
C TYR A 51 -4.38 0.00 16.83
N VAL A 52 -3.14 0.16 17.26
CA VAL A 52 -2.75 0.09 18.67
C VAL A 52 -2.21 1.43 19.11
N GLU A 53 -2.78 1.98 20.17
CA GLU A 53 -2.30 3.23 20.75
C GLU A 53 -1.12 2.94 21.67
N ASP A 54 -0.07 3.77 21.58
CA ASP A 54 1.17 3.60 22.36
C ASP A 54 1.59 4.89 23.05
N ASN A 55 0.66 5.84 23.24
CA ASN A 55 0.90 7.18 23.81
C ASN A 55 1.78 8.06 22.93
N LYS A 56 1.98 7.68 21.66
CA LYS A 56 2.71 8.44 20.64
C LYS A 56 1.81 8.53 19.41
N GLN A 57 2.37 8.24 18.22
CA GLN A 57 1.57 8.22 17.00
C GLN A 57 0.71 6.98 16.85
N GLY A 58 1.01 5.94 17.62
CA GLY A 58 0.34 4.65 17.49
C GLY A 58 1.07 3.70 16.57
N ILE A 59 0.56 2.48 16.53
CA ILE A 59 1.14 1.40 15.74
C ILE A 59 0.04 0.78 14.88
N ILE A 60 0.35 0.49 13.63
CA ILE A 60 -0.52 -0.32 12.76
C ILE A 60 0.03 -1.73 12.78
N ARG A 61 -0.80 -2.68 13.19
CA ARG A 61 -0.46 -4.10 13.15
C ARG A 61 -1.16 -4.72 11.95
N ILE A 62 -0.38 -5.28 11.04
CA ILE A 62 -0.89 -5.86 9.80
C ILE A 62 -0.73 -7.37 9.86
N PHE A 63 -1.84 -8.09 9.68
CA PHE A 63 -1.85 -9.54 9.64
C PHE A 63 -1.79 -9.99 8.19
N LEU A 64 -0.71 -10.67 7.84
CA LEU A 64 -0.48 -11.10 6.46
C LEU A 64 -1.38 -12.29 6.11
N LYS A 65 -1.56 -12.48 4.82
CA LYS A 65 -2.44 -13.50 4.27
C LYS A 65 -1.61 -14.44 3.40
N TYR A 66 -1.83 -15.72 3.58
CA TYR A 66 -1.18 -16.75 2.78
C TYR A 66 -2.24 -17.68 2.22
N GLY A 67 -1.97 -18.21 1.04
CA GLY A 67 -2.85 -19.17 0.41
C GLY A 67 -2.57 -20.60 0.85
N LYS A 68 -3.13 -21.53 0.13
CA LYS A 68 -2.91 -22.96 0.33
C LYS A 68 -1.42 -23.26 0.19
N ASP A 69 -0.92 -24.15 1.05
CA ASP A 69 0.49 -24.53 1.08
C ASP A 69 1.42 -23.33 1.40
N ASN A 70 0.89 -22.38 2.16
CA ASN A 70 1.66 -21.22 2.62
C ASN A 70 2.17 -20.31 1.49
N GLU A 71 1.41 -20.27 0.38
CA GLU A 71 1.73 -19.40 -0.75
C GLU A 71 1.54 -17.94 -0.38
N ARG A 72 2.43 -17.07 -0.87
CA ARG A 72 2.31 -15.64 -0.65
C ARG A 72 1.18 -15.07 -1.50
N VAL A 73 0.26 -14.33 -0.86
CA VAL A 73 -0.80 -13.60 -1.56
C VAL A 73 -0.21 -12.34 -2.19
N ILE A 74 0.66 -11.62 -1.46
CA ILE A 74 1.39 -10.49 -2.02
C ILE A 74 2.61 -11.04 -2.76
N THR A 75 2.65 -10.83 -4.07
CA THR A 75 3.76 -11.26 -4.91
C THR A 75 4.83 -10.17 -5.03
N GLY A 76 4.40 -8.90 -5.09
CA GLY A 76 5.32 -7.80 -5.21
C GLY A 76 4.74 -6.49 -4.72
N LEU A 77 5.65 -5.59 -4.34
CA LEU A 77 5.34 -4.23 -3.94
C LEU A 77 6.42 -3.33 -4.55
N LYS A 78 5.99 -2.26 -5.21
CA LYS A 78 6.94 -1.34 -5.84
C LYS A 78 6.57 0.09 -5.54
N ARG A 79 7.49 0.84 -4.94
CA ARG A 79 7.33 2.28 -4.72
C ARG A 79 7.52 3.00 -6.06
N ILE A 80 6.56 3.82 -6.46
CA ILE A 80 6.59 4.52 -7.74
C ILE A 80 6.98 5.98 -7.54
N SER A 81 6.12 6.80 -6.91
CA SER A 81 6.43 8.19 -6.61
C SER A 81 7.32 8.24 -5.37
N LYS A 82 8.40 8.99 -5.41
CA LYS A 82 9.37 9.09 -4.32
C LYS A 82 9.57 10.56 -3.96
N PRO A 83 10.04 10.86 -2.73
CA PRO A 83 10.25 12.25 -2.34
C PRO A 83 11.11 13.06 -3.32
N GLY A 84 12.12 12.45 -3.93
CA GLY A 84 13.01 13.11 -4.89
C GLY A 84 12.53 13.01 -6.33
N LEU A 85 11.48 12.23 -6.61
CA LEU A 85 10.99 12.02 -7.97
C LEU A 85 9.51 11.67 -7.92
N ARG A 86 8.66 12.70 -7.97
CA ARG A 86 7.20 12.51 -7.92
C ARG A 86 6.66 12.04 -9.28
N VAL A 87 5.70 11.13 -9.23
CA VAL A 87 5.07 10.56 -10.43
C VAL A 87 3.57 10.80 -10.35
N TYR A 88 3.02 11.49 -11.36
CA TYR A 88 1.59 11.82 -11.44
C TYR A 88 1.00 11.24 -12.71
N ALA A 89 -0.28 10.95 -12.69
CA ALA A 89 -1.00 10.52 -13.88
C ALA A 89 -2.36 11.22 -13.94
N LYS A 90 -2.76 11.59 -15.15
CA LYS A 90 -4.11 12.10 -15.41
C LYS A 90 -5.08 10.93 -15.42
N THR A 91 -6.37 11.23 -15.34
CA THR A 91 -7.46 10.24 -15.33
C THR A 91 -7.28 9.11 -16.35
N ASN A 92 -6.99 9.49 -17.59
CA ASN A 92 -6.86 8.54 -18.71
C ASN A 92 -5.49 7.87 -18.79
N GLU A 93 -4.56 8.23 -17.89
CA GLU A 93 -3.19 7.72 -17.88
C GLU A 93 -2.90 6.86 -16.66
N VAL A 94 -3.88 6.69 -15.75
CA VAL A 94 -3.69 5.89 -14.54
C VAL A 94 -3.41 4.44 -14.94
N PRO A 95 -2.25 3.89 -14.55
CA PRO A 95 -1.83 2.58 -15.05
C PRO A 95 -2.63 1.43 -14.44
N LYS A 96 -2.69 0.34 -15.17
CA LYS A 96 -3.17 -0.94 -14.65
C LYS A 96 -1.97 -1.80 -14.29
N VAL A 97 -2.05 -2.48 -13.16
CA VAL A 97 -0.99 -3.36 -12.69
C VAL A 97 -1.36 -4.79 -13.04
N LEU A 98 -0.52 -5.46 -13.83
CA LEU A 98 -0.74 -6.83 -14.29
C LEU A 98 -2.16 -7.03 -14.86
N ASN A 99 -2.57 -6.13 -15.75
CA ASN A 99 -3.89 -6.16 -16.40
C ASN A 99 -5.07 -6.21 -15.42
N GLY A 100 -4.91 -5.59 -14.25
CA GLY A 100 -5.96 -5.52 -13.25
C GLY A 100 -5.88 -6.56 -12.15
N LEU A 101 -4.90 -7.47 -12.19
CA LEU A 101 -4.68 -8.43 -11.11
C LEU A 101 -4.07 -7.78 -9.87
N GLY A 102 -3.27 -6.73 -10.08
CA GLY A 102 -2.74 -5.92 -8.99
C GLY A 102 -3.45 -4.58 -8.89
N ILE A 103 -2.97 -3.74 -7.99
CA ILE A 103 -3.51 -2.40 -7.80
C ILE A 103 -2.39 -1.36 -7.84
N ALA A 104 -2.75 -0.14 -8.25
CA ALA A 104 -1.93 1.04 -8.02
C ALA A 104 -2.59 1.85 -6.91
N LEU A 105 -1.79 2.35 -5.99
CA LEU A 105 -2.26 3.27 -4.95
C LEU A 105 -2.11 4.68 -5.51
N VAL A 106 -3.23 5.41 -5.61
CA VAL A 106 -3.28 6.73 -6.21
C VAL A 106 -3.77 7.75 -5.17
N SER A 107 -2.93 8.75 -4.90
CA SER A 107 -3.31 9.84 -4.00
C SER A 107 -4.01 10.92 -4.82
N THR A 108 -5.29 11.12 -4.56
CA THR A 108 -6.15 12.04 -5.32
C THR A 108 -6.73 13.12 -4.43
N SER A 109 -7.42 14.08 -5.03
CA SER A 109 -8.19 15.08 -4.29
C SER A 109 -9.33 14.46 -3.48
N ASN A 110 -9.74 13.23 -3.86
CA ASN A 110 -10.79 12.48 -3.15
C ASN A 110 -10.19 11.47 -2.15
N GLY A 111 -8.94 11.65 -1.77
CA GLY A 111 -8.25 10.75 -0.85
C GLY A 111 -7.44 9.68 -1.58
N LEU A 112 -7.02 8.68 -0.84
CA LEU A 112 -6.24 7.57 -1.40
C LEU A 112 -7.19 6.56 -2.02
N LEU A 113 -6.96 6.25 -3.29
CA LEU A 113 -7.80 5.35 -4.08
C LEU A 113 -6.94 4.28 -4.75
N THR A 114 -7.57 3.18 -5.15
CA THR A 114 -6.93 2.27 -6.11
C THR A 114 -7.05 2.86 -7.51
N ASP A 115 -6.27 2.35 -8.45
CA ASP A 115 -6.34 2.76 -9.85
C ASP A 115 -7.75 2.57 -10.42
N LYS A 116 -8.40 1.47 -10.06
CA LYS A 116 -9.76 1.17 -10.50
C LYS A 116 -10.76 2.20 -9.99
N GLU A 117 -10.66 2.57 -8.71
CA GLU A 117 -11.52 3.60 -8.11
C GLU A 117 -11.26 4.97 -8.74
N ALA A 118 -9.99 5.30 -8.98
CA ALA A 118 -9.62 6.57 -9.60
C ALA A 118 -10.19 6.68 -11.01
N ARG A 119 -10.11 5.61 -11.79
CA ARG A 119 -10.70 5.58 -13.15
C ARG A 119 -12.21 5.71 -13.10
N ALA A 120 -12.86 5.01 -12.16
CA ALA A 120 -14.31 5.08 -12.02
C ALA A 120 -14.78 6.49 -11.66
N LYS A 121 -14.02 7.20 -10.84
CA LYS A 121 -14.34 8.57 -10.43
C LYS A 121 -13.80 9.62 -11.39
N GLN A 122 -13.09 9.20 -12.43
CA GLN A 122 -12.47 10.08 -13.44
C GLN A 122 -11.54 11.12 -12.80
N VAL A 123 -10.70 10.67 -11.87
CA VAL A 123 -9.70 11.51 -11.22
C VAL A 123 -8.32 10.93 -11.42
N GLY A 124 -7.34 11.81 -11.57
CA GLY A 124 -5.93 11.42 -11.56
C GLY A 124 -5.28 11.81 -10.24
N GLY A 125 -4.00 11.56 -10.12
CA GLY A 125 -3.27 11.93 -8.93
C GLY A 125 -1.86 11.40 -8.91
N GLU A 126 -1.26 11.38 -7.74
CA GLU A 126 0.09 10.88 -7.53
C GLU A 126 0.06 9.36 -7.42
N ILE A 127 0.87 8.69 -8.23
CA ILE A 127 0.98 7.23 -8.22
C ILE A 127 1.98 6.84 -7.13
N LEU A 128 1.49 6.39 -5.99
CA LEU A 128 2.34 6.09 -4.84
C LEU A 128 3.09 4.77 -4.98
N ALA A 129 2.40 3.71 -5.35
CA ALA A 129 2.98 2.37 -5.37
C ALA A 129 2.13 1.41 -6.19
N TYR A 130 2.75 0.31 -6.59
CA TYR A 130 2.05 -0.84 -7.18
C TYR A 130 2.13 -2.01 -6.20
N ILE A 131 1.05 -2.77 -6.12
CA ILE A 131 0.97 -3.98 -5.29
C ILE A 131 0.28 -5.07 -6.11
N TRP A 132 0.88 -6.25 -6.11
CA TRP A 132 0.31 -7.38 -6.84
C TRP A 132 0.59 -8.72 -6.19
#